data_3693038cba1a13157a513cc5952082c9
#
_entry.id   3693038cba1a13157a513cc5952082c9
#
_cell.length_a   1.000
_cell.length_b   1.000
_cell.length_c   1.000
_cell.angle_alpha   90.00
_cell.angle_beta   90.00
_cell.angle_gamma   90.00
#
_symmetry.space_group_name_H-M   'P 1'
#
loop_
_entity.id
_entity.type
_entity.pdbx_description
1 polymer ?
#
loop_
_entity_poly.entity_id
_entity_poly.type
_entity_poly.pdbx_seq_one_letter_code
_entity_poly.pdbx_strand_id
1 'polypeptide(L)'
;VVQMEALEKEMTEDTILVSTMYVNNEVGAIEPVGEIGQYIKKVNPSVVYHVDAIQAFGKLEIKPRRDNIDLLTVSGHKIHGPKGSGFIYIKKNTKINPIIFGGGQQMGFRSGTENVPGIAGIGQASKDCYDNLEHNVEIMTNLKDKLIDSLEAIEGVTVNSRKGNLGAPHIVSASFKGVRSEVLLHALEDKG
;
A
#
# COMPACT_ATOMS: atom_id res chain seq x y z
N VAL A 1 -3.31 -12.79 0.38
CA VAL A 1 -4.55 -12.04 0.68
C VAL A 1 -5.05 -12.49 2.04
N VAL A 2 -5.46 -11.53 2.89
CA VAL A 2 -6.06 -11.80 4.20
C VAL A 2 -7.27 -12.73 4.03
N GLN A 3 -7.29 -13.80 4.81
CA GLN A 3 -8.44 -14.71 4.87
C GLN A 3 -9.45 -14.18 5.88
N MET A 4 -10.67 -13.92 5.45
CA MET A 4 -11.68 -13.31 6.33
C MET A 4 -12.02 -14.20 7.53
N GLU A 5 -12.05 -15.51 7.35
CA GLU A 5 -12.28 -16.46 8.44
C GLU A 5 -11.18 -16.42 9.51
N ALA A 6 -9.93 -16.14 9.09
CA ALA A 6 -8.82 -15.95 10.03
C ALA A 6 -8.97 -14.64 10.81
N LEU A 7 -9.36 -13.55 10.14
CA LEU A 7 -9.63 -12.28 10.79
C LEU A 7 -10.79 -12.42 11.80
N GLU A 8 -11.85 -13.11 11.41
CA GLU A 8 -13.00 -13.37 12.28
C GLU A 8 -12.61 -14.10 13.57
N LYS A 9 -11.72 -15.07 13.45
CA LYS A 9 -11.23 -15.86 14.58
C LYS A 9 -10.30 -15.07 15.50
N GLU A 10 -9.48 -14.19 14.95
CA GLU A 10 -8.48 -13.43 15.71
C GLU A 10 -9.05 -12.15 16.36
N MET A 11 -10.18 -11.63 15.88
CA MET A 11 -10.83 -10.49 16.53
C MET A 11 -11.50 -10.88 17.83
N THR A 12 -11.15 -10.20 18.92
CA THR A 12 -11.71 -10.39 20.26
C THR A 12 -12.30 -9.08 20.79
N GLU A 13 -12.95 -9.14 21.95
CA GLU A 13 -13.47 -7.96 22.67
C GLU A 13 -12.36 -6.98 23.06
N ASP A 14 -11.13 -7.47 23.27
CA ASP A 14 -9.94 -6.69 23.62
C ASP A 14 -9.23 -6.08 22.40
N THR A 15 -9.68 -6.39 21.18
CA THR A 15 -9.08 -5.82 19.96
C THR A 15 -9.37 -4.33 19.89
N ILE A 16 -8.31 -3.51 19.88
CA ILE A 16 -8.41 -2.04 19.79
C ILE A 16 -7.99 -1.48 18.42
N LEU A 17 -7.18 -2.24 17.68
CA LEU A 17 -6.62 -1.84 16.39
C LEU A 17 -6.52 -3.05 15.48
N VAL A 18 -6.95 -2.89 14.24
CA VAL A 18 -6.60 -3.77 13.12
C VAL A 18 -5.78 -2.97 12.13
N SER A 19 -4.63 -3.50 11.74
CA SER A 19 -3.74 -2.85 10.77
C SER A 19 -3.42 -3.81 9.65
N THR A 20 -3.70 -3.40 8.42
CA THR A 20 -3.40 -4.19 7.21
C THR A 20 -2.69 -3.34 6.18
N MET A 21 -1.96 -3.99 5.26
CA MET A 21 -1.58 -3.33 4.01
C MET A 21 -2.79 -3.23 3.09
N TYR A 22 -2.80 -2.26 2.19
CA TYR A 22 -3.73 -2.26 1.04
C TYR A 22 -3.20 -3.15 -0.08
N VAL A 23 -1.90 -3.05 -0.35
CA VAL A 23 -1.17 -3.85 -1.34
C VAL A 23 0.09 -4.38 -0.70
N ASN A 24 0.31 -5.69 -0.78
CA ASN A 24 1.54 -6.30 -0.32
C ASN A 24 2.71 -5.88 -1.22
N ASN A 25 3.79 -5.40 -0.62
CA ASN A 25 4.96 -4.85 -1.33
C ASN A 25 5.84 -5.90 -2.01
N GLU A 26 5.70 -7.17 -1.69
CA GLU A 26 6.54 -8.26 -2.22
C GLU A 26 5.87 -8.99 -3.38
N VAL A 27 4.62 -9.42 -3.20
CA VAL A 27 3.92 -10.23 -4.21
C VAL A 27 2.84 -9.45 -4.96
N GLY A 28 2.55 -8.22 -4.56
CA GLY A 28 1.55 -7.38 -5.20
C GLY A 28 0.10 -7.84 -4.95
N ALA A 29 -0.14 -8.61 -3.89
CA ALA A 29 -1.51 -8.97 -3.50
C ALA A 29 -2.28 -7.71 -3.07
N ILE A 30 -3.48 -7.53 -3.60
CA ILE A 30 -4.42 -6.47 -3.19
C ILE A 30 -5.31 -7.06 -2.11
N GLU A 31 -5.34 -6.41 -0.95
CA GLU A 31 -6.14 -6.85 0.18
C GLU A 31 -7.58 -6.34 0.08
N PRO A 32 -8.58 -7.09 0.57
CA PRO A 32 -9.99 -6.72 0.50
C PRO A 32 -10.35 -5.69 1.61
N VAL A 33 -9.69 -4.53 1.58
CA VAL A 33 -9.75 -3.52 2.66
C VAL A 33 -11.19 -3.06 2.96
N GLY A 34 -12.05 -3.00 1.94
CA GLY A 34 -13.45 -2.64 2.12
C GLY A 34 -14.24 -3.69 2.91
N GLU A 35 -14.03 -4.98 2.61
CA GLU A 35 -14.67 -6.09 3.33
C GLU A 35 -14.15 -6.17 4.77
N ILE A 36 -12.84 -6.04 4.96
CA ILE A 36 -12.20 -5.98 6.28
C ILE A 36 -12.79 -4.83 7.09
N GLY A 37 -12.85 -3.63 6.54
CA GLY A 37 -13.39 -2.46 7.22
C GLY A 37 -14.87 -2.60 7.59
N GLN A 38 -15.69 -3.17 6.70
CA GLN A 38 -17.10 -3.46 6.98
C GLN A 38 -17.25 -4.48 8.11
N TYR A 39 -16.48 -5.55 8.07
CA TYR A 39 -16.49 -6.58 9.12
C TYR A 39 -16.12 -5.99 10.47
N ILE A 40 -14.97 -5.28 10.57
CA ILE A 40 -14.51 -4.63 11.80
C ILE A 40 -15.62 -3.76 12.40
N LYS A 41 -16.23 -2.88 11.60
CA LYS A 41 -17.22 -1.94 12.10
C LYS A 41 -18.56 -2.61 12.45
N LYS A 42 -18.86 -3.75 11.86
CA LYS A 42 -20.02 -4.57 12.22
C LYS A 42 -19.83 -5.27 13.57
N VAL A 43 -18.62 -5.80 13.84
CA VAL A 43 -18.30 -6.53 15.08
C VAL A 43 -18.08 -5.58 16.25
N ASN A 44 -17.21 -4.58 16.05
CA ASN A 44 -16.93 -3.58 17.09
C ASN A 44 -16.58 -2.22 16.42
N PRO A 45 -17.52 -1.26 16.39
CA PRO A 45 -17.31 0.06 15.79
C PRO A 45 -16.19 0.89 16.42
N SER A 46 -15.79 0.56 17.67
CA SER A 46 -14.73 1.28 18.39
C SER A 46 -13.31 0.88 17.98
N VAL A 47 -13.14 -0.28 17.35
CA VAL A 47 -11.85 -0.75 16.85
C VAL A 47 -11.36 0.21 15.75
N VAL A 48 -10.15 0.70 15.88
CA VAL A 48 -9.51 1.55 14.86
C VAL A 48 -9.03 0.67 13.72
N TYR A 49 -9.40 1.03 12.48
CA TYR A 49 -8.89 0.36 11.29
C TYR A 49 -7.84 1.23 10.62
N HIS A 50 -6.60 0.76 10.63
CA HIS A 50 -5.45 1.36 9.94
C HIS A 50 -5.12 0.59 8.66
N VAL A 51 -4.86 1.32 7.60
CA VAL A 51 -4.41 0.76 6.31
C VAL A 51 -3.09 1.41 5.91
N ASP A 52 -2.08 0.60 5.70
CA ASP A 52 -0.86 1.00 5.01
C ASP A 52 -1.12 1.02 3.49
N ALA A 53 -1.27 2.22 2.94
CA ALA A 53 -1.54 2.42 1.53
C ALA A 53 -0.29 2.80 0.71
N ILE A 54 0.90 2.62 1.26
CA ILE A 54 2.16 3.04 0.62
C ILE A 54 2.29 2.46 -0.80
N GLN A 55 1.90 1.22 -1.02
CA GLN A 55 1.94 0.58 -2.35
C GLN A 55 0.68 0.81 -3.18
N ALA A 56 -0.43 1.25 -2.58
CA ALA A 56 -1.71 1.46 -3.27
C ALA A 56 -1.88 2.90 -3.76
N PHE A 57 -1.40 3.88 -2.99
CA PHE A 57 -1.62 5.30 -3.28
C PHE A 57 -0.97 5.70 -4.62
N GLY A 58 -1.76 6.39 -5.46
CA GLY A 58 -1.36 6.77 -6.82
C GLY A 58 -1.35 5.62 -7.84
N LYS A 59 -1.85 4.42 -7.46
CA LYS A 59 -1.94 3.22 -8.32
C LYS A 59 -3.30 2.54 -8.24
N LEU A 60 -4.06 2.80 -7.20
CA LEU A 60 -5.43 2.33 -7.01
C LEU A 60 -6.31 3.50 -6.56
N GLU A 61 -7.61 3.40 -6.85
CA GLU A 61 -8.59 4.32 -6.29
C GLU A 61 -8.82 4.00 -4.81
N ILE A 62 -8.53 4.95 -3.93
CA ILE A 62 -8.67 4.80 -2.48
C ILE A 62 -9.83 5.65 -1.98
N LYS A 63 -10.81 5.02 -1.32
CA LYS A 63 -11.99 5.68 -0.75
C LYS A 63 -12.11 5.41 0.74
N PRO A 64 -11.36 6.12 1.62
CA PRO A 64 -11.25 5.76 3.04
C PRO A 64 -12.60 5.73 3.77
N ARG A 65 -13.53 6.63 3.41
CA ARG A 65 -14.86 6.67 4.04
C ARG A 65 -15.73 5.49 3.64
N ARG A 66 -15.72 5.11 2.35
CA ARG A 66 -16.46 3.95 1.83
C ARG A 66 -15.95 2.66 2.46
N ASP A 67 -14.63 2.56 2.59
CA ASP A 67 -13.95 1.34 3.03
C ASP A 67 -13.76 1.29 4.56
N ASN A 68 -14.42 2.22 5.31
CA ASN A 68 -14.40 2.31 6.78
C ASN A 68 -13.00 2.42 7.39
N ILE A 69 -12.05 3.01 6.68
CA ILE A 69 -10.69 3.23 7.15
C ILE A 69 -10.66 4.43 8.08
N ASP A 70 -10.10 4.26 9.27
CA ASP A 70 -9.95 5.34 10.25
C ASP A 70 -8.59 6.04 10.14
N LEU A 71 -7.54 5.27 9.83
CA LEU A 71 -6.17 5.76 9.62
C LEU A 71 -5.62 5.19 8.30
N LEU A 72 -4.94 6.03 7.52
CA LEU A 72 -4.28 5.58 6.29
C LEU A 72 -2.92 6.26 6.15
N THR A 73 -1.88 5.46 5.92
CA THR A 73 -0.50 5.96 5.79
C THR A 73 0.00 5.89 4.34
N VAL A 74 0.75 6.93 3.95
CA VAL A 74 1.33 7.07 2.61
C VAL A 74 2.76 7.62 2.72
N SER A 75 3.65 7.14 1.86
CA SER A 75 5.04 7.63 1.70
C SER A 75 5.25 8.26 0.33
N GLY A 76 5.82 9.45 0.30
CA GLY A 76 6.00 10.24 -0.93
C GLY A 76 6.92 9.58 -1.96
N HIS A 77 7.99 8.91 -1.51
CA HIS A 77 8.97 8.28 -2.42
C HIS A 77 8.41 7.12 -3.27
N LYS A 78 7.23 6.61 -2.95
CA LYS A 78 6.55 5.56 -3.76
C LYS A 78 5.70 6.11 -4.89
N ILE A 79 5.55 7.44 -4.95
CA ILE A 79 4.80 8.17 -5.98
C ILE A 79 5.65 9.28 -6.63
N HIS A 80 6.97 9.09 -6.69
CA HIS A 80 7.95 10.05 -7.23
C HIS A 80 8.06 11.37 -6.45
N GLY A 81 7.53 11.43 -5.24
CA GLY A 81 7.70 12.55 -4.31
C GLY A 81 9.04 12.46 -3.54
N PRO A 82 9.38 13.52 -2.77
CA PRO A 82 10.63 13.56 -2.01
C PRO A 82 10.72 12.44 -0.97
N LYS A 83 11.92 11.85 -0.83
CA LYS A 83 12.23 10.94 0.29
C LYS A 83 12.10 11.67 1.62
N GLY A 84 11.70 10.95 2.68
CA GLY A 84 11.50 11.53 4.01
C GLY A 84 10.19 12.33 4.15
N SER A 85 9.35 12.35 3.10
CA SER A 85 8.00 12.92 3.16
C SER A 85 6.93 11.84 3.12
N GLY A 86 5.82 12.09 3.79
CA GLY A 86 4.67 11.21 3.84
C GLY A 86 3.52 11.90 4.57
N PHE A 87 2.37 11.25 4.61
CA PHE A 87 1.23 11.74 5.38
C PHE A 87 0.43 10.60 5.99
N ILE A 88 -0.35 10.94 7.00
CA ILE A 88 -1.39 10.09 7.55
C ILE A 88 -2.75 10.78 7.35
N TYR A 89 -3.71 10.04 6.80
CA TYR A 89 -5.12 10.42 6.88
C TYR A 89 -5.67 9.96 8.22
N ILE A 90 -6.36 10.85 8.91
CA ILE A 90 -7.03 10.58 10.18
C ILE A 90 -8.51 10.92 9.99
N LYS A 91 -9.38 9.93 10.10
CA LYS A 91 -10.82 10.13 10.06
C LYS A 91 -11.25 11.00 11.23
N LYS A 92 -12.14 11.96 10.98
CA LYS A 92 -12.67 12.84 12.03
C LYS A 92 -13.16 12.04 13.25
N ASN A 93 -12.79 12.49 14.44
CA ASN A 93 -13.08 11.88 15.73
C ASN A 93 -12.29 10.58 16.05
N THR A 94 -11.37 10.14 15.22
CA THR A 94 -10.44 9.07 15.59
C THR A 94 -9.47 9.62 16.64
N LYS A 95 -9.41 8.97 17.80
CA LYS A 95 -8.54 9.38 18.91
C LYS A 95 -7.18 8.71 18.74
N ILE A 96 -6.15 9.52 18.54
CA ILE A 96 -4.74 9.12 18.57
C ILE A 96 -3.95 10.10 19.44
N ASN A 97 -2.92 9.63 20.08
CA ASN A 97 -2.03 10.47 20.86
C ASN A 97 -0.75 10.76 20.07
N PRO A 98 -0.20 11.98 20.15
CA PRO A 98 1.10 12.26 19.58
C PRO A 98 2.19 11.47 20.30
N ILE A 99 3.23 11.09 19.55
CA ILE A 99 4.44 10.44 20.10
C ILE A 99 5.67 11.35 20.00
N ILE A 100 5.57 12.46 19.27
CA ILE A 100 6.60 13.50 19.16
C ILE A 100 6.02 14.78 19.74
N PHE A 101 6.51 15.15 20.91
CA PHE A 101 6.03 16.29 21.68
C PHE A 101 6.85 17.55 21.41
N GLY A 102 6.26 18.73 21.68
CA GLY A 102 6.90 20.04 21.52
C GLY A 102 5.89 21.13 21.17
N GLY A 103 6.04 21.77 20.02
CA GLY A 103 5.10 22.79 19.52
C GLY A 103 3.76 22.23 19.04
N GLY A 104 2.88 23.11 18.57
CA GLY A 104 1.52 22.74 18.13
C GLY A 104 1.39 22.39 16.63
N GLN A 105 2.50 22.09 15.93
CA GLN A 105 2.50 21.80 14.51
C GLN A 105 1.63 20.57 14.21
N GLN A 106 1.11 20.49 12.99
CA GLN A 106 0.21 19.41 12.56
C GLN A 106 -0.96 19.21 13.53
N MET A 107 -1.58 20.31 13.98
CA MET A 107 -2.70 20.31 14.95
C MET A 107 -2.36 19.56 16.26
N GLY A 108 -1.08 19.59 16.68
CA GLY A 108 -0.59 18.92 17.88
C GLY A 108 -0.25 17.43 17.72
N PHE A 109 -0.50 16.83 16.56
CA PHE A 109 -0.23 15.42 16.37
C PHE A 109 1.26 15.10 16.13
N ARG A 110 2.01 16.06 15.57
CA ARG A 110 3.44 15.87 15.29
C ARG A 110 4.15 17.21 15.38
N SER A 111 4.91 17.39 16.44
CA SER A 111 5.68 18.59 16.68
C SER A 111 6.93 18.68 15.77
N GLY A 112 7.38 19.92 15.54
CA GLY A 112 8.51 20.26 14.69
C GLY A 112 8.07 21.07 13.48
N THR A 113 8.93 21.99 13.04
CA THR A 113 8.68 22.85 11.87
C THR A 113 8.33 22.00 10.65
N GLU A 114 7.31 22.39 9.91
CA GLU A 114 6.85 21.70 8.72
C GLU A 114 7.92 21.72 7.63
N ASN A 115 8.16 20.56 7.02
CA ASN A 115 8.98 20.44 5.82
C ASN A 115 8.18 20.92 4.59
N VAL A 116 8.01 22.23 4.46
CA VAL A 116 7.22 22.84 3.39
C VAL A 116 7.63 22.36 1.99
N PRO A 117 8.94 22.30 1.63
CA PRO A 117 9.34 21.77 0.33
C PRO A 117 8.93 20.31 0.10
N GLY A 118 9.06 19.46 1.14
CA GLY A 118 8.64 18.06 1.07
C GLY A 118 7.13 17.89 0.95
N ILE A 119 6.36 18.73 1.67
CA ILE A 119 4.89 18.75 1.61
C ILE A 119 4.42 19.21 0.22
N ALA A 120 4.99 20.27 -0.32
CA ALA A 120 4.69 20.74 -1.68
C ALA A 120 5.03 19.68 -2.73
N GLY A 121 6.19 19.02 -2.60
CA GLY A 121 6.63 17.97 -3.51
C GLY A 121 5.72 16.74 -3.49
N ILE A 122 5.29 16.27 -2.31
CA ILE A 122 4.34 15.13 -2.22
C ILE A 122 2.95 15.53 -2.73
N GLY A 123 2.54 16.78 -2.53
CA GLY A 123 1.29 17.33 -3.07
C GLY A 123 1.29 17.31 -4.60
N GLN A 124 2.35 17.78 -5.24
CA GLN A 124 2.49 17.74 -6.69
C GLN A 124 2.54 16.31 -7.22
N ALA A 125 3.35 15.44 -6.61
CA ALA A 125 3.43 14.04 -6.99
C ALA A 125 2.07 13.30 -6.88
N SER A 126 1.31 13.61 -5.83
CA SER A 126 -0.05 13.06 -5.67
C SER A 126 -0.97 13.52 -6.79
N LYS A 127 -0.94 14.80 -7.13
CA LYS A 127 -1.72 15.37 -8.23
C LYS A 127 -1.38 14.67 -9.55
N ASP A 128 -0.10 14.57 -9.90
CA ASP A 128 0.36 13.97 -11.16
C ASP A 128 -0.06 12.50 -11.28
N CYS A 129 0.02 11.74 -10.18
CA CYS A 129 -0.42 10.34 -10.16
C CYS A 129 -1.92 10.20 -10.39
N TYR A 130 -2.76 11.03 -9.75
CA TYR A 130 -4.21 10.90 -9.84
C TYR A 130 -4.79 11.54 -11.10
N ASP A 131 -4.18 12.59 -11.63
CA ASP A 131 -4.59 13.19 -12.92
C ASP A 131 -4.44 12.19 -14.10
N ASN A 132 -3.52 11.22 -13.98
CA ASN A 132 -3.23 10.23 -15.01
C ASN A 132 -3.46 8.78 -14.55
N LEU A 133 -4.22 8.57 -13.47
CA LEU A 133 -4.31 7.27 -12.78
C LEU A 133 -4.70 6.13 -13.72
N GLU A 134 -5.79 6.27 -14.46
CA GLU A 134 -6.32 5.21 -15.34
C GLU A 134 -5.31 4.84 -16.42
N HIS A 135 -4.73 5.83 -17.09
CA HIS A 135 -3.73 5.63 -18.14
C HIS A 135 -2.47 4.94 -17.60
N ASN A 136 -1.95 5.40 -16.46
CA ASN A 136 -0.77 4.81 -15.85
C ASN A 136 -1.01 3.37 -15.39
N VAL A 137 -2.18 3.10 -14.81
CA VAL A 137 -2.57 1.75 -14.37
C VAL A 137 -2.69 0.80 -15.57
N GLU A 138 -3.29 1.26 -16.68
CA GLU A 138 -3.39 0.48 -17.91
C GLU A 138 -2.00 0.10 -18.46
N ILE A 139 -1.09 1.06 -18.58
CA ILE A 139 0.29 0.81 -19.05
C ILE A 139 0.98 -0.19 -18.13
N MET A 140 0.97 0.03 -16.83
CA MET A 140 1.63 -0.85 -15.87
C MET A 140 1.04 -2.27 -15.91
N THR A 141 -0.29 -2.40 -16.00
CA THR A 141 -0.96 -3.70 -16.08
C THR A 141 -0.57 -4.46 -17.34
N ASN A 142 -0.56 -3.78 -18.49
CA ASN A 142 -0.16 -4.38 -19.76
C ASN A 142 1.30 -4.86 -19.75
N LEU A 143 2.21 -4.06 -19.17
CA LEU A 143 3.62 -4.45 -19.00
C LEU A 143 3.78 -5.61 -18.04
N LYS A 144 3.08 -5.57 -16.90
CA LYS A 144 3.06 -6.66 -15.92
C LYS A 144 2.61 -7.97 -16.55
N ASP A 145 1.49 -7.94 -17.27
CA ASP A 145 0.92 -9.17 -17.84
C ASP A 145 1.84 -9.76 -18.91
N LYS A 146 2.45 -8.94 -19.78
CA LYS A 146 3.49 -9.38 -20.73
C LYS A 146 4.70 -10.01 -20.03
N LEU A 147 5.16 -9.40 -18.93
CA LEU A 147 6.28 -9.95 -18.16
C LEU A 147 5.90 -11.30 -17.54
N ILE A 148 4.71 -11.41 -16.98
CA ILE A 148 4.19 -12.66 -16.40
C ILE A 148 4.11 -13.74 -17.47
N ASP A 149 3.55 -13.45 -18.65
CA ASP A 149 3.48 -14.40 -19.78
C ASP A 149 4.86 -14.94 -20.17
N SER A 150 5.85 -14.04 -20.23
CA SER A 150 7.23 -14.38 -20.57
C SER A 150 7.90 -15.24 -19.49
N LEU A 151 7.65 -14.93 -18.21
CA LEU A 151 8.20 -15.68 -17.06
C LEU A 151 7.58 -17.08 -16.95
N GLU A 152 6.28 -17.20 -17.16
CA GLU A 152 5.56 -18.49 -17.14
C GLU A 152 6.01 -19.46 -18.25
N ALA A 153 6.58 -18.94 -19.34
CA ALA A 153 7.15 -19.75 -20.43
C ALA A 153 8.53 -20.34 -20.10
N ILE A 154 9.17 -19.91 -18.99
CA ILE A 154 10.49 -20.40 -18.57
C ILE A 154 10.32 -21.60 -17.64
N GLU A 155 10.92 -22.75 -18.00
CA GLU A 155 10.90 -23.95 -17.16
C GLU A 155 11.53 -23.68 -15.77
N GLY A 156 10.86 -24.12 -14.71
CA GLY A 156 11.33 -23.94 -13.34
C GLY A 156 11.01 -22.57 -12.73
N VAL A 157 10.28 -21.69 -13.44
CA VAL A 157 9.78 -20.42 -12.91
C VAL A 157 8.35 -20.59 -12.39
N THR A 158 8.08 -20.00 -11.25
CA THR A 158 6.73 -19.87 -10.68
C THR A 158 6.44 -18.38 -10.43
N VAL A 159 5.40 -17.84 -11.04
CA VAL A 159 4.96 -16.48 -10.79
C VAL A 159 4.02 -16.44 -9.59
N ASN A 160 4.33 -15.57 -8.61
CA ASN A 160 3.57 -15.40 -7.37
C ASN A 160 2.53 -14.27 -7.49
N SER A 161 2.73 -13.33 -8.41
CA SER A 161 1.81 -12.21 -8.65
C SER A 161 0.65 -12.62 -9.55
N ARG A 162 -0.49 -11.92 -9.43
CA ARG A 162 -1.69 -12.17 -10.24
C ARG A 162 -1.75 -11.22 -11.43
N LYS A 163 -2.23 -11.72 -12.57
CA LYS A 163 -2.49 -10.94 -13.79
C LYS A 163 -3.68 -9.99 -13.65
N GLY A 164 -3.74 -9.03 -14.55
CA GLY A 164 -4.84 -8.08 -14.66
C GLY A 164 -5.09 -7.31 -13.36
N ASN A 165 -6.34 -7.03 -13.09
CA ASN A 165 -6.77 -6.27 -11.90
C ASN A 165 -6.82 -7.10 -10.60
N LEU A 166 -6.43 -8.38 -10.66
CA LEU A 166 -6.37 -9.25 -9.48
C LEU A 166 -5.11 -9.03 -8.63
N GLY A 167 -4.12 -8.31 -9.16
CA GLY A 167 -2.88 -7.94 -8.48
C GLY A 167 -2.47 -6.51 -8.79
N ALA A 168 -1.62 -5.96 -7.93
CA ALA A 168 -1.11 -4.59 -8.10
C ALA A 168 -0.43 -4.43 -9.47
N PRO A 169 -0.66 -3.30 -10.17
CA PRO A 169 -0.23 -3.16 -11.56
C PRO A 169 1.30 -3.05 -11.72
N HIS A 170 2.02 -2.68 -10.67
CA HIS A 170 3.44 -2.33 -10.67
C HIS A 170 4.34 -3.38 -9.99
N ILE A 171 3.81 -4.53 -9.58
CA ILE A 171 4.57 -5.55 -8.85
C ILE A 171 4.46 -6.90 -9.57
N VAL A 172 5.60 -7.49 -9.87
CA VAL A 172 5.74 -8.88 -10.31
C VAL A 172 6.73 -9.57 -9.38
N SER A 173 6.30 -10.68 -8.80
CA SER A 173 7.13 -11.57 -7.98
C SER A 173 7.19 -12.93 -8.65
N ALA A 174 8.40 -13.44 -8.84
CA ALA A 174 8.63 -14.74 -9.44
C ALA A 174 9.71 -15.50 -8.67
N SER A 175 9.52 -16.80 -8.56
CA SER A 175 10.46 -17.74 -7.95
C SER A 175 11.13 -18.57 -9.04
N PHE A 176 12.45 -18.67 -8.99
CA PHE A 176 13.29 -19.43 -9.92
C PHE A 176 13.85 -20.65 -9.22
N LYS A 177 13.37 -21.83 -9.55
CA LYS A 177 13.78 -23.09 -8.90
C LYS A 177 15.26 -23.36 -9.14
N GLY A 178 16.01 -23.56 -8.07
CA GLY A 178 17.45 -23.89 -8.14
C GLY A 178 18.38 -22.69 -8.39
N VAL A 179 17.84 -21.48 -8.47
CA VAL A 179 18.63 -20.25 -8.64
C VAL A 179 18.56 -19.41 -7.36
N ARG A 180 19.71 -19.00 -6.85
CA ARG A 180 19.79 -18.05 -5.73
C ARG A 180 19.45 -16.64 -6.21
N SER A 181 18.55 -15.95 -5.52
CA SER A 181 18.07 -14.62 -5.91
C SER A 181 19.20 -13.59 -6.06
N GLU A 182 20.18 -13.61 -5.16
CA GLU A 182 21.37 -12.73 -5.24
C GLU A 182 22.18 -12.96 -6.52
N VAL A 183 22.38 -14.23 -6.89
CA VAL A 183 23.11 -14.59 -8.12
C VAL A 183 22.34 -14.13 -9.36
N LEU A 184 21.03 -14.32 -9.36
CA LEU A 184 20.17 -13.84 -10.45
C LEU A 184 20.20 -12.32 -10.57
N LEU A 185 20.13 -11.62 -9.42
CA LEU A 185 20.20 -10.15 -9.39
C LEU A 185 21.47 -9.64 -10.05
N HIS A 186 22.64 -10.14 -9.63
CA HIS A 186 23.92 -9.72 -10.20
C HIS A 186 24.06 -10.09 -11.67
N ALA A 187 23.58 -11.27 -12.07
CA ALA A 187 23.59 -11.65 -13.49
C ALA A 187 22.70 -10.76 -14.36
N LEU A 188 21.62 -10.23 -13.82
CA LEU A 188 20.76 -9.27 -14.52
C LEU A 188 21.40 -7.87 -14.55
N GLU A 189 22.02 -7.41 -13.47
CA GLU A 189 22.77 -6.15 -13.40
C GLU A 189 23.87 -6.09 -14.47
N ASP A 190 24.60 -7.19 -14.70
CA ASP A 190 25.62 -7.30 -15.74
C ASP A 190 25.07 -7.17 -17.19
N LYS A 191 23.75 -7.28 -17.35
CA LYS A 191 23.09 -7.19 -18.66
C LYS A 191 22.44 -5.81 -18.90
N GLY A 192 22.37 -4.93 -17.91
CA GLY A 192 21.84 -3.56 -17.96
C GLY A 192 20.47 -3.42 -17.33
#